data_197214de3a2de277d06cc43fa9c4687a
#
_entry.id   197214de3a2de277d06cc43fa9c4687a
#
_cell.length_a   1.000
_cell.length_b   1.000
_cell.length_c   1.000
_cell.angle_alpha   90.00
_cell.angle_beta   90.00
_cell.angle_gamma   90.00
#
_symmetry.space_group_name_H-M   'P 1'
#
loop_
_entity.id
_entity.type
_entity.pdbx_description
1 polymer ?
#
loop_
_entity_poly.entity_id
_entity_poly.type
_entity_poly.pdbx_seq_one_letter_code
_entity_poly.pdbx_strand_id
1 'polypeptide(L)'
;MIGCSAPDTSSIVDYETSLDVEQLMHYVLEPAADIVWDSAGTIATLEGVEALAPTTDEGWFRVQHAAAVVSESGNLLLMPGRAKDDDWREISLGLVSTGKALMTAAEQQNADAIFDLGGQLYNVCVACHQRYWVENDQ
;
A
#
# COMPACT_ATOMS: atom_id res chain seq x y z
N MET A 1 7.23 49.35 15.31
CA MET A 1 7.01 48.16 16.14
C MET A 1 6.39 47.09 15.24
N ILE A 2 7.18 46.10 14.88
CA ILE A 2 6.76 45.01 14.03
C ILE A 2 6.22 43.90 14.94
N GLY A 3 4.90 43.72 14.93
CA GLY A 3 4.25 42.65 15.66
C GLY A 3 4.56 41.30 15.01
N CYS A 4 5.31 40.44 15.70
CA CYS A 4 5.39 39.05 15.38
C CYS A 4 4.01 38.43 15.65
N SER A 5 3.23 38.13 14.61
CA SER A 5 2.09 37.23 14.72
C SER A 5 2.61 35.89 15.13
N ALA A 6 2.14 35.34 16.24
CA ALA A 6 2.38 33.97 16.63
C ALA A 6 1.89 33.05 15.49
N PRO A 7 2.58 31.93 15.21
CA PRO A 7 2.08 30.98 14.23
C PRO A 7 0.72 30.47 14.69
N ASP A 8 -0.22 30.52 13.76
CA ASP A 8 -1.55 29.97 13.90
C ASP A 8 -1.42 28.52 14.44
N THR A 9 -1.93 28.26 15.62
CA THR A 9 -2.07 26.91 16.15
C THR A 9 -3.10 26.22 15.24
N SER A 10 -2.59 25.67 14.14
CA SER A 10 -3.39 24.86 13.23
C SER A 10 -4.24 23.91 14.06
N SER A 11 -5.55 24.00 13.90
CA SER A 11 -6.51 23.12 14.53
C SER A 11 -6.01 21.68 14.37
N ILE A 12 -5.69 21.03 15.49
CA ILE A 12 -5.36 19.61 15.49
C ILE A 12 -6.61 18.91 14.99
N VAL A 13 -6.53 18.33 13.79
CA VAL A 13 -7.61 17.52 13.26
C VAL A 13 -7.70 16.26 14.11
N ASP A 14 -8.86 16.03 14.70
CA ASP A 14 -9.12 14.78 15.42
C ASP A 14 -9.48 13.70 14.41
N TYR A 15 -8.51 12.86 14.07
CA TYR A 15 -8.71 11.78 13.12
C TYR A 15 -9.43 10.60 13.76
N GLU A 16 -10.40 10.03 13.03
CA GLU A 16 -11.02 8.78 13.43
C GLU A 16 -10.04 7.61 13.16
N THR A 17 -9.58 6.96 14.21
CA THR A 17 -8.61 5.87 14.18
C THR A 17 -9.09 4.63 14.93
N SER A 18 -10.39 4.36 14.89
CA SER A 18 -10.99 3.19 15.55
C SER A 18 -10.48 1.85 15.02
N LEU A 19 -10.06 1.80 13.75
CA LEU A 19 -9.33 0.66 13.25
C LEU A 19 -7.88 0.73 13.74
N ASP A 20 -7.45 -0.28 14.47
CA ASP A 20 -6.03 -0.46 14.78
C ASP A 20 -5.21 -0.88 13.54
N VAL A 21 -3.89 -1.05 13.72
CA VAL A 21 -3.00 -1.39 12.59
C VAL A 21 -3.32 -2.79 12.03
N GLU A 22 -3.62 -3.76 12.87
CA GLU A 22 -3.96 -5.12 12.44
C GLU A 22 -5.25 -5.13 11.63
N GLN A 23 -6.27 -4.44 12.09
CA GLN A 23 -7.54 -4.30 11.37
C GLN A 23 -7.36 -3.54 10.05
N LEU A 24 -6.47 -2.53 10.01
CA LEU A 24 -6.13 -1.82 8.79
C LEU A 24 -5.46 -2.76 7.77
N MET A 25 -4.57 -3.65 8.23
CA MET A 25 -3.96 -4.68 7.38
C MET A 25 -5.04 -5.57 6.77
N HIS A 26 -5.86 -6.22 7.62
CA HIS A 26 -6.84 -7.21 7.17
C HIS A 26 -8.00 -6.64 6.34
N TYR A 27 -8.46 -5.43 6.65
CA TYR A 27 -9.67 -4.91 6.01
C TYR A 27 -9.39 -3.99 4.83
N VAL A 28 -8.19 -3.42 4.75
CA VAL A 28 -7.89 -2.39 3.75
C VAL A 28 -6.68 -2.77 2.88
N LEU A 29 -5.51 -2.99 3.50
CA LEU A 29 -4.27 -3.15 2.74
C LEU A 29 -4.13 -4.53 2.10
N GLU A 30 -4.32 -5.60 2.87
CA GLU A 30 -4.17 -6.98 2.38
C GLU A 30 -5.10 -7.28 1.19
N PRO A 31 -6.42 -6.99 1.25
CA PRO A 31 -7.29 -7.23 0.11
C PRO A 31 -6.89 -6.46 -1.16
N ALA A 32 -6.31 -5.28 -1.00
CA ALA A 32 -5.82 -4.48 -2.12
C ALA A 32 -4.50 -5.05 -2.69
N ALA A 33 -3.58 -5.46 -1.83
CA ALA A 33 -2.33 -6.09 -2.23
C ALA A 33 -2.57 -7.41 -2.98
N ASP A 34 -3.52 -8.22 -2.52
CA ASP A 34 -3.93 -9.47 -3.18
C ASP A 34 -4.40 -9.24 -4.62
N ILE A 35 -5.19 -8.19 -4.87
CA ILE A 35 -5.61 -7.84 -6.24
C ILE A 35 -4.39 -7.54 -7.13
N VAL A 36 -3.38 -6.87 -6.62
CA VAL A 36 -2.14 -6.60 -7.37
C VAL A 36 -1.40 -7.90 -7.68
N TRP A 37 -1.21 -8.77 -6.69
CA TRP A 37 -0.48 -10.02 -6.86
C TRP A 37 -1.23 -11.02 -7.74
N ASP A 38 -2.54 -11.13 -7.59
CA ASP A 38 -3.40 -11.99 -8.43
C ASP A 38 -3.47 -11.53 -9.90
N SER A 39 -3.02 -10.31 -10.17
CA SER A 39 -2.98 -9.73 -11.52
C SER A 39 -1.57 -9.77 -12.15
N ALA A 40 -0.63 -10.51 -11.54
CA ALA A 40 0.77 -10.52 -11.95
C ALA A 40 1.30 -11.94 -12.17
N GLY A 41 2.15 -12.09 -13.20
CA GLY A 41 2.82 -13.34 -13.50
C GLY A 41 1.98 -14.33 -14.31
N THR A 42 2.25 -15.61 -14.10
CA THR A 42 1.62 -16.71 -14.83
C THR A 42 1.33 -17.88 -13.91
N ILE A 43 0.32 -18.66 -14.25
CA ILE A 43 0.05 -19.96 -13.62
C ILE A 43 0.21 -21.08 -14.62
N ALA A 44 0.74 -22.23 -14.18
CA ALA A 44 0.78 -23.46 -14.95
C ALA A 44 -0.47 -24.28 -14.65
N THR A 45 -1.20 -24.65 -15.69
CA THR A 45 -2.38 -25.53 -15.64
C THR A 45 -2.12 -26.80 -16.43
N LEU A 46 -3.04 -27.77 -16.36
CA LEU A 46 -2.98 -28.98 -17.20
C LEU A 46 -3.12 -28.67 -18.71
N GLU A 47 -3.68 -27.50 -19.03
CA GLU A 47 -3.97 -27.05 -20.40
C GLU A 47 -2.87 -26.13 -20.95
N GLY A 48 -1.91 -25.70 -20.09
CA GLY A 48 -0.81 -24.84 -20.48
C GLY A 48 -0.46 -23.78 -19.43
N VAL A 49 0.17 -22.71 -19.90
CA VAL A 49 0.55 -21.56 -19.06
C VAL A 49 -0.38 -20.40 -19.38
N GLU A 50 -1.01 -19.85 -18.36
CA GLU A 50 -1.91 -18.71 -18.47
C GLU A 50 -1.30 -17.47 -17.79
N ALA A 51 -1.40 -16.31 -18.45
CA ALA A 51 -1.04 -15.04 -17.87
C ALA A 51 -2.16 -14.56 -16.92
N LEU A 52 -1.78 -14.05 -15.76
CA LEU A 52 -2.71 -13.50 -14.75
C LEU A 52 -3.07 -12.05 -15.02
N ALA A 53 -2.34 -11.36 -15.91
CA ALA A 53 -2.59 -9.96 -16.24
C ALA A 53 -4.01 -9.76 -16.78
N PRO A 54 -4.69 -8.67 -16.41
CA PRO A 54 -5.99 -8.34 -16.95
C PRO A 54 -5.99 -8.21 -18.47
N THR A 55 -7.06 -8.66 -19.10
CA THR A 55 -7.25 -8.57 -20.56
C THR A 55 -8.29 -7.54 -20.98
N THR A 56 -8.89 -6.83 -20.01
CA THR A 56 -9.92 -5.81 -20.24
C THR A 56 -9.57 -4.52 -19.51
N ASP A 57 -10.06 -3.39 -20.00
CA ASP A 57 -9.90 -2.08 -19.37
C ASP A 57 -10.48 -2.09 -17.94
N GLU A 58 -11.61 -2.75 -17.71
CA GLU A 58 -12.20 -2.89 -16.38
C GLU A 58 -11.28 -3.66 -15.43
N GLY A 59 -10.64 -4.73 -15.92
CA GLY A 59 -9.66 -5.49 -15.14
C GLY A 59 -8.46 -4.62 -14.74
N TRP A 60 -7.92 -3.85 -15.67
CA TRP A 60 -6.83 -2.91 -15.40
C TRP A 60 -7.23 -1.80 -14.44
N PHE A 61 -8.45 -1.29 -14.57
CA PHE A 61 -8.99 -0.28 -13.65
C PHE A 61 -9.12 -0.82 -12.22
N ARG A 62 -9.49 -2.09 -12.07
CA ARG A 62 -9.51 -2.76 -10.75
C ARG A 62 -8.12 -2.82 -10.12
N VAL A 63 -7.08 -3.13 -10.89
CA VAL A 63 -5.68 -3.11 -10.41
C VAL A 63 -5.27 -1.69 -10.02
N GLN A 64 -5.60 -0.70 -10.82
CA GLN A 64 -5.31 0.71 -10.52
C GLN A 64 -5.98 1.17 -9.22
N HIS A 65 -7.23 0.79 -8.98
CA HIS A 65 -7.93 1.07 -7.73
C HIS A 65 -7.24 0.41 -6.53
N ALA A 66 -6.87 -0.86 -6.65
CA ALA A 66 -6.16 -1.57 -5.60
C ALA A 66 -4.81 -0.90 -5.29
N ALA A 67 -4.06 -0.50 -6.31
CA ALA A 67 -2.81 0.24 -6.16
C ALA A 67 -3.02 1.59 -5.46
N ALA A 68 -4.13 2.29 -5.72
CA ALA A 68 -4.49 3.52 -5.01
C ALA A 68 -4.74 3.26 -3.51
N VAL A 69 -5.45 2.18 -3.18
CA VAL A 69 -5.67 1.77 -1.79
C VAL A 69 -4.34 1.44 -1.10
N VAL A 70 -3.43 0.73 -1.77
CA VAL A 70 -2.07 0.46 -1.26
C VAL A 70 -1.34 1.76 -0.95
N SER A 71 -1.34 2.72 -1.88
CA SER A 71 -0.70 4.03 -1.69
C SER A 71 -1.29 4.78 -0.51
N GLU A 72 -2.61 4.90 -0.43
CA GLU A 72 -3.30 5.62 0.65
C GLU A 72 -3.15 4.90 2.00
N SER A 73 -3.01 3.59 2.02
CA SER A 73 -2.73 2.84 3.25
C SER A 73 -1.41 3.26 3.90
N GLY A 74 -0.40 3.61 3.13
CA GLY A 74 0.84 4.20 3.64
C GLY A 74 0.59 5.50 4.39
N ASN A 75 -0.28 6.37 3.89
CA ASN A 75 -0.71 7.59 4.57
C ASN A 75 -1.50 7.29 5.86
N LEU A 76 -2.37 6.28 5.83
CA LEU A 76 -3.14 5.86 7.00
C LEU A 76 -2.24 5.34 8.14
N LEU A 77 -1.10 4.71 7.81
CA LEU A 77 -0.10 4.26 8.78
C LEU A 77 0.69 5.41 9.42
N LEU A 78 0.75 6.57 8.76
CA LEU A 78 1.43 7.77 9.24
C LEU A 78 0.54 8.65 10.12
N MET A 79 -0.74 8.33 10.24
CA MET A 79 -1.67 9.11 11.06
C MET A 79 -1.28 9.09 12.54
N PRO A 80 -1.56 10.18 13.28
CA PRO A 80 -1.42 10.21 14.73
C PRO A 80 -2.09 9.00 15.39
N GLY A 81 -1.41 8.37 16.33
CA GLY A 81 -1.88 7.15 17.01
C GLY A 81 -1.48 5.84 16.33
N ARG A 82 -1.08 5.86 15.05
CA ARG A 82 -0.51 4.70 14.33
C ARG A 82 0.97 4.84 14.08
N ALA A 83 1.44 6.05 13.77
CA ALA A 83 2.86 6.32 13.53
C ALA A 83 3.71 5.96 14.75
N LYS A 84 4.90 5.36 14.52
CA LYS A 84 5.81 4.90 15.58
C LYS A 84 7.12 5.68 15.56
N ASP A 85 8.07 5.29 14.73
CA ASP A 85 9.43 5.81 14.65
C ASP A 85 9.83 6.16 13.20
N ASP A 86 11.09 6.56 12.99
CA ASP A 86 11.59 6.96 11.68
C ASP A 86 11.56 5.80 10.66
N ASP A 87 11.87 4.58 11.08
CA ASP A 87 11.82 3.42 10.18
C ASP A 87 10.38 3.08 9.78
N TRP A 88 9.43 3.19 10.71
CA TRP A 88 8.00 3.09 10.40
C TRP A 88 7.57 4.10 9.34
N ARG A 89 8.05 5.34 9.51
CA ARG A 89 7.78 6.42 8.57
C ARG A 89 8.36 6.12 7.19
N GLU A 90 9.63 5.70 7.11
CA GLU A 90 10.29 5.38 5.85
C GLU A 90 9.60 4.21 5.12
N ILE A 91 9.27 3.14 5.83
CA ILE A 91 8.57 1.98 5.27
C ILE A 91 7.16 2.38 4.78
N SER A 92 6.43 3.18 5.56
CA SER A 92 5.11 3.67 5.15
C SER A 92 5.18 4.56 3.90
N LEU A 93 6.19 5.42 3.78
CA LEU A 93 6.44 6.20 2.56
C LEU A 93 6.88 5.32 1.39
N GLY A 94 7.59 4.23 1.65
CA GLY A 94 7.89 3.20 0.65
C GLY A 94 6.61 2.56 0.10
N LEU A 95 5.63 2.29 0.95
CA LEU A 95 4.32 1.79 0.54
C LEU A 95 3.57 2.81 -0.34
N VAL A 96 3.58 4.10 0.05
CA VAL A 96 3.00 5.18 -0.76
C VAL A 96 3.63 5.23 -2.15
N SER A 97 4.97 5.23 -2.23
CA SER A 97 5.67 5.36 -3.51
C SER A 97 5.48 4.13 -4.41
N THR A 98 5.49 2.93 -3.84
CA THR A 98 5.24 1.69 -4.58
C THR A 98 3.80 1.64 -5.10
N GLY A 99 2.82 2.01 -4.28
CA GLY A 99 1.42 2.10 -4.69
C GLY A 99 1.22 3.09 -5.85
N LYS A 100 1.86 4.25 -5.81
CA LYS A 100 1.82 5.24 -6.91
C LYS A 100 2.43 4.68 -8.21
N ALA A 101 3.55 3.98 -8.12
CA ALA A 101 4.17 3.35 -9.27
C ALA A 101 3.27 2.25 -9.87
N LEU A 102 2.63 1.43 -9.02
CA LEU A 102 1.64 0.44 -9.42
C LEU A 102 0.43 1.06 -10.11
N MET A 103 -0.08 2.21 -9.62
CA MET A 103 -1.17 2.94 -10.29
C MET A 103 -0.79 3.32 -11.71
N THR A 104 0.42 3.86 -11.89
CA THR A 104 0.92 4.26 -13.22
C THR A 104 1.10 3.05 -14.14
N ALA A 105 1.65 1.94 -13.62
CA ALA A 105 1.80 0.72 -14.39
C ALA A 105 0.45 0.11 -14.82
N ALA A 106 -0.55 0.15 -13.94
CA ALA A 106 -1.90 -0.32 -14.24
C ALA A 106 -2.60 0.58 -15.28
N GLU A 107 -2.45 1.90 -15.18
CA GLU A 107 -2.97 2.85 -16.18
C GLU A 107 -2.35 2.60 -17.56
N GLN A 108 -1.07 2.25 -17.61
CA GLN A 108 -0.36 1.90 -18.83
C GLN A 108 -0.62 0.46 -19.30
N GLN A 109 -1.39 -0.32 -18.54
CA GLN A 109 -1.64 -1.76 -18.79
C GLN A 109 -0.35 -2.56 -18.98
N ASN A 110 0.68 -2.21 -18.19
CA ASN A 110 2.01 -2.81 -18.27
C ASN A 110 2.14 -3.98 -17.30
N ALA A 111 1.91 -5.20 -17.80
CA ALA A 111 1.93 -6.43 -17.01
C ALA A 111 3.31 -6.73 -16.39
N ASP A 112 4.39 -6.46 -17.11
CA ASP A 112 5.75 -6.70 -16.61
C ASP A 112 6.07 -5.75 -15.44
N ALA A 113 5.67 -4.48 -15.56
CA ALA A 113 5.84 -3.52 -14.47
C ALA A 113 5.00 -3.87 -13.25
N ILE A 114 3.78 -4.40 -13.42
CA ILE A 114 2.96 -4.88 -12.29
C ILE A 114 3.63 -6.05 -11.59
N PHE A 115 4.23 -6.98 -12.33
CA PHE A 115 4.98 -8.10 -11.75
C PHE A 115 6.18 -7.61 -10.91
N ASP A 116 7.02 -6.75 -11.47
CA ASP A 116 8.20 -6.23 -10.77
C ASP A 116 7.84 -5.39 -9.55
N LEU A 117 6.85 -4.50 -9.69
CA LEU A 117 6.38 -3.66 -8.60
C LEU A 117 5.61 -4.45 -7.53
N GLY A 118 4.93 -5.54 -7.91
CA GLY A 118 4.34 -6.48 -6.97
C GLY A 118 5.39 -7.13 -6.07
N GLY A 119 6.56 -7.48 -6.63
CA GLY A 119 7.72 -7.94 -5.87
C GLY A 119 8.27 -6.87 -4.92
N GLN A 120 8.32 -5.60 -5.35
CA GLN A 120 8.72 -4.48 -4.48
C GLN A 120 7.71 -4.26 -3.35
N LEU A 121 6.41 -4.33 -3.64
CA LEU A 121 5.35 -4.26 -2.62
C LEU A 121 5.55 -5.35 -1.56
N TYR A 122 5.80 -6.59 -1.97
CA TYR A 122 6.09 -7.68 -1.06
C TYR A 122 7.29 -7.37 -0.15
N ASN A 123 8.37 -6.82 -0.70
CA ASN A 123 9.55 -6.44 0.08
C ASN A 123 9.24 -5.36 1.13
N VAL A 124 8.40 -4.38 0.81
CA VAL A 124 7.95 -3.37 1.78
C VAL A 124 7.15 -4.02 2.92
N CYS A 125 6.25 -4.96 2.60
CA CYS A 125 5.49 -5.71 3.59
C CYS A 125 6.42 -6.51 4.52
N VAL A 126 7.38 -7.24 3.95
CA VAL A 126 8.36 -8.03 4.71
C VAL A 126 9.19 -7.14 5.63
N ALA A 127 9.69 -6.01 5.13
CA ALA A 127 10.50 -5.08 5.94
C ALA A 127 9.75 -4.56 7.17
N CYS A 128 8.46 -4.22 6.99
CA CYS A 128 7.61 -3.78 8.10
C CYS A 128 7.35 -4.93 9.09
N HIS A 129 6.92 -6.08 8.58
CA HIS A 129 6.54 -7.22 9.40
C HIS A 129 7.73 -7.79 10.20
N GLN A 130 8.91 -7.86 9.62
CA GLN A 130 10.11 -8.31 10.35
C GLN A 130 10.45 -7.41 11.55
N ARG A 131 10.09 -6.14 11.50
CA ARG A 131 10.43 -5.18 12.55
C ARG A 131 9.31 -4.99 13.57
N TYR A 132 8.06 -5.02 13.15
CA TYR A 132 6.92 -4.59 13.96
C TYR A 132 5.88 -5.66 14.22
N TRP A 133 5.90 -6.76 13.48
CA TRP A 133 5.06 -7.91 13.78
C TRP A 133 5.80 -8.83 14.73
N VAL A 134 5.56 -8.65 16.01
CA VAL A 134 6.04 -9.58 17.03
C VAL A 134 4.95 -10.62 17.21
N GLU A 135 5.16 -11.83 16.71
CA GLU A 135 4.39 -12.99 17.17
C GLU A 135 4.65 -13.11 18.68
N ASN A 136 3.63 -12.87 19.48
CA ASN A 136 3.67 -13.24 20.87
C ASN A 136 3.58 -14.77 20.91
N ASP A 137 4.72 -15.44 20.89
CA ASP A 137 4.83 -16.84 21.27
C ASP A 137 4.34 -16.98 22.72
N GLN A 138 3.10 -17.45 22.89
CA GLN A 138 2.59 -17.98 24.16
C GLN A 138 2.38 -19.48 24.02
#